data_2aa14b62f9ae7f2bd92c857120b64f08
#
_entry.id   2aa14b62f9ae7f2bd92c857120b64f08
#
_cell.length_a   1.000
_cell.length_b   1.000
_cell.length_c   1.000
_cell.angle_alpha   90.00
_cell.angle_beta   90.00
_cell.angle_gamma   90.00
#
_symmetry.space_group_name_H-M   'P 1'
#
loop_
_entity.id
_entity.type
_entity.pdbx_description
1 polymer ?
#
loop_
_entity_poly.entity_id
_entity_poly.type
_entity_poly.pdbx_seq_one_letter_code
_entity_poly.pdbx_strand_id
1 'polypeptide(L)'
;MKYEFPVTLTKNPKQKPDPKGLRFGTEFTDHMFIMDYNQEEGWHNGRIVPYGPIELDPAAVVLHYGQEMFEGLKAYQTPEGKVQLFRPYMNAKRTNRTNDRLCIPPIDEDLFVESIKALVKVDKDWIPHGEGTALYIRPFIFADEAFLGVRRSNTYKFMIILSP
;
A
#
# COMPACT_ATOMS: atom_id res chain seq x y z
N MET A 1 13.45 2.20 13.96
CA MET A 1 12.74 1.32 13.01
C MET A 1 13.80 0.53 12.22
N LYS A 2 13.54 -0.72 11.90
CA LYS A 2 14.47 -1.59 11.13
C LYS A 2 14.58 -1.13 9.65
N TYR A 3 13.55 -0.43 9.16
CA TYR A 3 13.45 0.08 7.79
C TYR A 3 13.23 1.59 7.81
N GLU A 4 13.94 2.31 6.94
CA GLU A 4 13.77 3.73 6.67
C GLU A 4 13.41 3.91 5.20
N PHE A 5 12.40 4.73 4.93
CA PHE A 5 11.93 4.98 3.57
C PHE A 5 12.07 6.46 3.24
N PRO A 6 12.68 6.81 2.10
CA PRO A 6 12.66 8.18 1.60
C PRO A 6 11.23 8.71 1.46
N VAL A 7 11.01 9.96 1.88
CA VAL A 7 9.69 10.62 1.83
C VAL A 7 9.79 11.87 0.96
N THR A 8 8.97 11.90 -0.08
CA THR A 8 8.74 13.09 -0.90
C THR A 8 7.34 13.60 -0.59
N LEU A 9 7.23 14.73 0.10
CA LEU A 9 5.93 15.31 0.42
C LEU A 9 5.30 15.99 -0.81
N THR A 10 3.97 15.95 -0.87
CA THR A 10 3.22 16.70 -1.89
C THR A 10 3.40 18.21 -1.69
N LYS A 11 3.51 18.94 -2.81
CA LYS A 11 3.51 20.41 -2.81
C LYS A 11 2.10 21.00 -2.78
N ASN A 12 1.09 20.17 -3.06
CA ASN A 12 -0.31 20.58 -3.17
C ASN A 12 -1.19 19.65 -2.30
N PRO A 13 -1.17 19.81 -0.97
CA PRO A 13 -1.99 18.99 -0.07
C PRO A 13 -3.47 19.22 -0.36
N LYS A 14 -4.25 18.15 -0.36
CA LYS A 14 -5.69 18.19 -0.60
C LYS A 14 -6.42 18.72 0.63
N GLN A 15 -7.58 19.33 0.38
CA GLN A 15 -8.53 19.61 1.46
C GLN A 15 -9.10 18.28 1.97
N LYS A 16 -9.09 18.09 3.29
CA LYS A 16 -9.67 16.89 3.90
C LYS A 16 -11.20 16.93 3.81
N PRO A 17 -11.83 15.82 3.42
CA PRO A 17 -13.29 15.75 3.31
C PRO A 17 -13.97 15.84 4.68
N ASP A 18 -15.23 16.26 4.70
CA ASP A 18 -16.07 16.19 5.91
C ASP A 18 -16.29 14.71 6.28
N PRO A 19 -15.97 14.28 7.52
CA PRO A 19 -16.17 12.91 7.97
C PRO A 19 -17.62 12.41 7.81
N LYS A 20 -18.61 13.29 7.86
CA LYS A 20 -20.04 12.94 7.70
C LYS A 20 -20.42 12.60 6.26
N GLY A 21 -19.63 13.01 5.28
CA GLY A 21 -19.90 12.80 3.85
C GLY A 21 -19.03 11.73 3.20
N LEU A 22 -18.16 11.07 3.96
CA LEU A 22 -17.22 10.07 3.43
C LEU A 22 -17.95 8.90 2.77
N ARG A 23 -17.50 8.58 1.55
CA ARG A 23 -17.90 7.36 0.83
C ARG A 23 -16.67 6.49 0.66
N PHE A 24 -16.76 5.25 1.08
CA PHE A 24 -15.64 4.31 0.98
C PHE A 24 -15.04 4.25 -0.43
N GLY A 25 -13.71 4.44 -0.51
CA GLY A 25 -12.96 4.28 -1.76
C GLY A 25 -13.10 5.41 -2.79
N THR A 26 -13.66 6.56 -2.43
CA THR A 26 -13.79 7.72 -3.33
C THR A 26 -12.74 8.79 -3.07
N GLU A 27 -12.23 8.87 -1.86
CA GLU A 27 -11.21 9.83 -1.45
C GLU A 27 -9.92 9.11 -1.07
N PHE A 28 -8.78 9.68 -1.46
CA PHE A 28 -7.46 9.12 -1.14
C PHE A 28 -6.60 10.19 -0.49
N THR A 29 -5.70 9.76 0.40
CA THR A 29 -4.79 10.66 1.11
C THR A 29 -3.77 11.31 0.18
N ASP A 30 -2.90 12.14 0.73
CA ASP A 30 -1.92 12.92 -0.04
C ASP A 30 -0.76 12.10 -0.57
N HIS A 31 -0.46 10.95 0.04
CA HIS A 31 0.71 10.15 -0.31
C HIS A 31 0.37 8.68 -0.52
N MET A 32 1.28 7.97 -1.17
CA MET A 32 1.26 6.53 -1.37
C MET A 32 2.66 5.95 -1.13
N PHE A 33 2.72 4.68 -0.73
CA PHE A 33 3.96 3.91 -0.65
C PHE A 33 4.15 3.11 -1.93
N ILE A 34 5.37 3.03 -2.43
CA ILE A 34 5.76 2.23 -3.58
C ILE A 34 7.07 1.52 -3.26
N MET A 35 7.16 0.25 -3.63
CA MET A 35 8.37 -0.55 -3.58
C MET A 35 8.44 -1.46 -4.81
N ASP A 36 9.61 -1.60 -5.37
CA ASP A 36 9.87 -2.35 -6.58
C ASP A 36 10.43 -3.75 -6.23
N TYR A 37 10.25 -4.73 -7.12
CA TYR A 37 10.86 -6.05 -7.03
C TYR A 37 11.47 -6.46 -8.36
N ASN A 38 12.67 -7.00 -8.30
CA ASN A 38 13.27 -7.78 -9.37
C ASN A 38 13.98 -9.01 -8.78
N GLN A 39 14.44 -9.94 -9.64
CA GLN A 39 15.07 -11.18 -9.18
C GLN A 39 16.46 -10.99 -8.59
N GLU A 40 17.18 -9.93 -8.95
CA GLU A 40 18.55 -9.67 -8.50
C GLU A 40 18.60 -9.02 -7.13
N GLU A 41 17.73 -8.01 -6.90
CA GLU A 41 17.71 -7.19 -5.69
C GLU A 41 16.62 -7.63 -4.69
N GLY A 42 15.64 -8.43 -5.12
CA GLY A 42 14.46 -8.71 -4.33
C GLY A 42 13.57 -7.47 -4.20
N TRP A 43 12.89 -7.31 -3.07
CA TRP A 43 12.12 -6.11 -2.73
C TRP A 43 13.04 -4.96 -2.37
N HIS A 44 13.03 -3.89 -3.15
CA HIS A 44 13.95 -2.75 -3.03
C HIS A 44 13.26 -1.41 -3.34
N ASN A 45 13.97 -0.31 -3.15
CA ASN A 45 13.53 1.05 -3.49
C ASN A 45 12.19 1.45 -2.85
N GLY A 46 11.94 1.01 -1.61
CA GLY A 46 10.75 1.40 -0.85
C GLY A 46 10.76 2.90 -0.57
N ARG A 47 9.66 3.61 -0.91
CA ARG A 47 9.55 5.07 -0.80
C ARG A 47 8.12 5.54 -0.62
N ILE A 48 7.96 6.72 -0.02
CA ILE A 48 6.67 7.42 0.10
C ILE A 48 6.71 8.62 -0.85
N VAL A 49 5.71 8.72 -1.73
CA VAL A 49 5.62 9.76 -2.75
C VAL A 49 4.20 10.35 -2.79
N PRO A 50 3.99 11.52 -3.42
CA PRO A 50 2.66 12.05 -3.63
C PRO A 50 1.75 11.04 -4.33
N TYR A 51 0.49 10.93 -3.87
CA TYR A 51 -0.53 10.11 -4.51
C TYR A 51 -0.84 10.62 -5.92
N GLY A 52 -0.80 9.73 -6.90
CA GLY A 52 -1.08 10.06 -8.30
C GLY A 52 -1.15 8.83 -9.20
N PRO A 53 -1.35 9.02 -10.50
CA PRO A 53 -1.30 7.93 -11.48
C PRO A 53 0.04 7.22 -11.48
N ILE A 54 0.02 5.94 -11.85
CA ILE A 54 1.22 5.14 -12.12
C ILE A 54 1.31 4.87 -13.62
N GLU A 55 2.53 4.85 -14.13
CA GLU A 55 2.79 4.44 -15.51
C GLU A 55 2.97 2.93 -15.58
N LEU A 56 2.27 2.29 -16.51
CA LEU A 56 2.39 0.86 -16.83
C LEU A 56 2.59 0.69 -18.32
N ASP A 57 3.49 -0.22 -18.70
CA ASP A 57 3.59 -0.66 -20.09
C ASP A 57 2.29 -1.35 -20.51
N PRO A 58 1.76 -1.12 -21.73
CA PRO A 58 0.57 -1.82 -22.22
C PRO A 58 0.68 -3.34 -22.19
N ALA A 59 1.90 -3.90 -22.25
CA ALA A 59 2.15 -5.34 -22.15
C ALA A 59 2.37 -5.82 -20.70
N ALA A 60 2.15 -4.98 -19.68
CA ALA A 60 2.31 -5.38 -18.28
C ALA A 60 1.46 -6.62 -17.96
N VAL A 61 2.07 -7.63 -17.35
CA VAL A 61 1.45 -8.95 -17.05
C VAL A 61 0.12 -8.81 -16.34
N VAL A 62 -0.01 -7.87 -15.41
CA VAL A 62 -1.25 -7.66 -14.67
C VAL A 62 -2.44 -7.31 -15.56
N LEU A 63 -2.22 -6.57 -16.66
CA LEU A 63 -3.29 -6.16 -17.58
C LEU A 63 -3.85 -7.31 -18.43
N HIS A 64 -3.10 -8.39 -18.58
CA HIS A 64 -3.45 -9.53 -19.44
C HIS A 64 -3.84 -10.79 -18.66
N TYR A 65 -3.17 -11.02 -17.53
CA TYR A 65 -3.33 -12.27 -16.76
C TYR A 65 -3.78 -12.05 -15.32
N GLY A 66 -3.96 -10.79 -14.89
CA GLY A 66 -4.46 -10.47 -13.56
C GLY A 66 -3.57 -11.01 -12.42
N GLN A 67 -2.24 -11.10 -12.62
CA GLN A 67 -1.34 -11.54 -11.56
C GLN A 67 -1.16 -10.39 -10.54
N GLU A 68 -2.09 -10.34 -9.62
CA GLU A 68 -2.15 -9.33 -8.56
C GLU A 68 -2.78 -9.88 -7.28
N MET A 69 -2.54 -9.21 -6.16
CA MET A 69 -3.18 -9.46 -4.89
C MET A 69 -3.39 -8.16 -4.13
N PHE A 70 -4.35 -8.14 -3.22
CA PHE A 70 -4.53 -7.03 -2.29
C PHE A 70 -4.85 -7.51 -0.87
N GLU A 71 -4.62 -6.60 0.06
CA GLU A 71 -5.01 -6.68 1.46
C GLU A 71 -5.87 -5.51 1.88
N GLY A 72 -6.51 -5.62 3.05
CA GLY A 72 -7.26 -4.54 3.66
C GLY A 72 -7.14 -4.58 5.17
N LEU A 73 -6.77 -3.45 5.75
CA LEU A 73 -6.77 -3.21 7.19
C LEU A 73 -7.08 -1.75 7.48
N LYS A 74 -7.15 -1.38 8.74
CA LYS A 74 -7.55 -0.02 9.16
C LYS A 74 -6.59 0.54 10.19
N ALA A 75 -6.39 1.86 10.14
CA ALA A 75 -5.79 2.62 11.23
C ALA A 75 -6.88 3.39 11.98
N TYR A 76 -6.79 3.33 13.30
CA TYR A 76 -7.73 3.98 14.21
C TYR A 76 -7.00 5.03 15.05
N GLN A 77 -7.70 6.09 15.40
CA GLN A 77 -7.22 7.02 16.41
C GLN A 77 -7.93 6.75 17.74
N THR A 78 -7.14 6.62 18.81
CA THR A 78 -7.70 6.49 20.17
C THR A 78 -8.17 7.87 20.68
N PRO A 79 -9.02 7.90 21.75
CA PRO A 79 -9.41 9.16 22.38
C PRO A 79 -8.21 10.02 22.84
N GLU A 80 -7.06 9.39 23.17
CA GLU A 80 -5.81 10.06 23.56
C GLU A 80 -4.97 10.49 22.34
N GLY A 81 -5.49 10.35 21.10
CA GLY A 81 -4.82 10.76 19.88
C GLY A 81 -3.73 9.82 19.37
N LYS A 82 -3.62 8.60 19.94
CA LYS A 82 -2.68 7.58 19.46
C LYS A 82 -3.24 6.87 18.24
N VAL A 83 -2.38 6.57 17.25
CA VAL A 83 -2.74 5.78 16.08
C VAL A 83 -2.47 4.30 16.37
N GLN A 84 -3.47 3.46 16.08
CA GLN A 84 -3.41 2.02 16.30
C GLN A 84 -3.75 1.22 15.04
N LEU A 85 -3.03 0.13 14.83
CA LEU A 85 -3.32 -0.92 13.86
C LEU A 85 -3.73 -2.20 14.61
N PHE A 86 -4.78 -2.87 14.12
CA PHE A 86 -5.21 -4.12 14.73
C PHE A 86 -4.55 -5.31 14.05
N ARG A 87 -3.66 -6.02 14.76
CA ARG A 87 -2.98 -7.26 14.35
C ARG A 87 -2.38 -7.24 12.92
N PRO A 88 -1.61 -6.21 12.50
CA PRO A 88 -1.16 -6.05 11.11
C PRO A 88 -0.29 -7.22 10.61
N TYR A 89 0.41 -7.95 11.49
CA TYR A 89 1.16 -9.15 11.14
C TYR A 89 0.29 -10.28 10.62
N MET A 90 -0.99 -10.35 10.98
CA MET A 90 -1.91 -11.33 10.41
C MET A 90 -2.23 -11.03 8.95
N ASN A 91 -2.26 -9.74 8.59
CA ASN A 91 -2.37 -9.31 7.19
C ASN A 91 -1.09 -9.63 6.42
N ALA A 92 0.10 -9.37 6.98
CA ALA A 92 1.37 -9.74 6.38
C ALA A 92 1.47 -11.26 6.09
N LYS A 93 1.09 -12.10 7.06
CA LYS A 93 1.05 -13.56 6.89
C LYS A 93 0.05 -14.00 5.81
N ARG A 94 -1.12 -13.35 5.73
CA ARG A 94 -2.12 -13.64 4.69
C ARG A 94 -1.63 -13.19 3.32
N THR A 95 -0.95 -12.04 3.21
CA THR A 95 -0.25 -11.60 2.01
C THR A 95 0.68 -12.68 1.49
N ASN A 96 1.56 -13.22 2.34
CA ASN A 96 2.52 -14.25 1.92
C ASN A 96 1.85 -15.57 1.51
N ARG A 97 0.75 -15.98 2.18
CA ARG A 97 -0.03 -17.14 1.74
C ARG A 97 -0.69 -16.92 0.37
N THR A 98 -1.17 -15.71 0.10
CA THR A 98 -1.74 -15.33 -1.19
C THR A 98 -0.65 -15.28 -2.26
N ASN A 99 0.50 -14.68 -1.95
CA ASN A 99 1.66 -14.62 -2.84
C ASN A 99 2.12 -16.02 -3.27
N ASP A 100 2.21 -16.97 -2.34
CA ASP A 100 2.55 -18.37 -2.64
C ASP A 100 1.61 -18.98 -3.68
N ARG A 101 0.29 -18.76 -3.54
CA ARG A 101 -0.72 -19.25 -4.49
C ARG A 101 -0.61 -18.63 -5.88
N LEU A 102 -0.21 -17.36 -5.95
CA LEU A 102 -0.13 -16.59 -7.21
C LEU A 102 1.28 -16.56 -7.79
N CYS A 103 2.23 -17.30 -7.21
CA CYS A 103 3.64 -17.30 -7.59
C CYS A 103 4.27 -15.90 -7.54
N ILE A 104 3.78 -15.03 -6.66
CA ILE A 104 4.34 -13.73 -6.34
C ILE A 104 5.43 -13.91 -5.28
N PRO A 105 6.57 -13.20 -5.34
CA PRO A 105 7.61 -13.30 -4.32
C PRO A 105 7.09 -12.96 -2.91
N PRO A 106 7.55 -13.67 -1.87
CA PRO A 106 7.20 -13.33 -0.49
C PRO A 106 7.79 -11.98 -0.09
N ILE A 107 7.11 -11.29 0.80
CA ILE A 107 7.57 -10.05 1.42
C ILE A 107 7.87 -10.30 2.90
N ASP A 108 8.97 -9.72 3.42
CA ASP A 108 9.27 -9.76 4.86
C ASP A 108 8.11 -9.14 5.66
N GLU A 109 7.66 -9.84 6.71
CA GLU A 109 6.49 -9.41 7.50
C GLU A 109 6.74 -8.09 8.24
N ASP A 110 7.98 -7.85 8.72
CA ASP A 110 8.35 -6.59 9.35
C ASP A 110 8.37 -5.46 8.30
N LEU A 111 8.92 -5.72 7.12
CA LEU A 111 8.95 -4.76 6.01
C LEU A 111 7.52 -4.34 5.61
N PHE A 112 6.61 -5.30 5.48
CA PHE A 112 5.19 -5.04 5.21
C PHE A 112 4.54 -4.15 6.28
N VAL A 113 4.74 -4.46 7.56
CA VAL A 113 4.15 -3.71 8.68
C VAL A 113 4.79 -2.34 8.82
N GLU A 114 6.11 -2.22 8.70
CA GLU A 114 6.82 -0.94 8.83
C GLU A 114 6.51 0.01 7.66
N SER A 115 6.30 -0.48 6.44
CA SER A 115 5.86 0.35 5.30
C SER A 115 4.48 0.96 5.54
N ILE A 116 3.54 0.19 6.11
CA ILE A 116 2.22 0.69 6.51
C ILE A 116 2.35 1.77 7.58
N LYS A 117 3.11 1.50 8.64
CA LYS A 117 3.32 2.47 9.73
C LYS A 117 3.95 3.76 9.24
N ALA A 118 4.92 3.67 8.33
CA ALA A 118 5.60 4.83 7.76
C ALA A 118 4.62 5.71 6.97
N LEU A 119 3.81 5.13 6.08
CA LEU A 119 2.82 5.87 5.30
C LEU A 119 1.73 6.49 6.19
N VAL A 120 1.16 5.71 7.12
CA VAL A 120 0.14 6.20 8.06
C VAL A 120 0.68 7.33 8.94
N LYS A 121 1.97 7.29 9.31
CA LYS A 121 2.60 8.38 10.06
C LYS A 121 2.70 9.68 9.24
N VAL A 122 2.99 9.59 7.95
CA VAL A 122 3.04 10.76 7.04
C VAL A 122 1.66 11.38 6.87
N ASP A 123 0.64 10.55 6.67
CA ASP A 123 -0.74 10.99 6.43
C ASP A 123 -1.65 10.86 7.67
N LYS A 124 -1.09 10.92 8.88
CA LYS A 124 -1.86 10.74 10.14
C LYS A 124 -3.06 11.67 10.28
N ASP A 125 -2.95 12.88 9.73
CA ASP A 125 -4.00 13.90 9.82
C ASP A 125 -5.21 13.59 8.89
N TRP A 126 -5.12 12.52 8.08
CA TRP A 126 -6.21 11.98 7.29
C TRP A 126 -7.06 10.95 8.03
N ILE A 127 -6.64 10.51 9.23
CA ILE A 127 -7.45 9.59 10.03
C ILE A 127 -8.67 10.35 10.51
N PRO A 128 -9.90 9.96 10.10
CA PRO A 128 -11.09 10.67 10.49
C PRO A 128 -11.35 10.51 11.99
N HIS A 129 -11.89 11.57 12.60
CA HIS A 129 -12.27 11.59 14.01
C HIS A 129 -13.76 11.26 14.14
N GLY A 130 -14.09 10.41 15.08
CA GLY A 130 -15.48 10.06 15.41
C GLY A 130 -15.68 8.57 15.62
N GLU A 131 -16.76 8.23 16.28
CA GLU A 131 -17.13 6.85 16.54
C GLU A 131 -17.42 6.12 15.21
N GLY A 132 -16.88 4.91 15.05
CA GLY A 132 -17.05 4.09 13.85
C GLY A 132 -16.21 4.49 12.64
N THR A 133 -15.42 5.56 12.72
CA THR A 133 -14.55 6.00 11.63
C THR A 133 -13.16 5.38 11.70
N ALA A 134 -12.50 5.24 10.56
CA ALA A 134 -11.13 4.74 10.46
C ALA A 134 -10.52 5.10 9.12
N LEU A 135 -9.18 5.16 9.06
CA LEU A 135 -8.44 5.25 7.81
C LEU A 135 -8.26 3.85 7.23
N TYR A 136 -8.85 3.59 6.07
CA TYR A 136 -8.65 2.32 5.36
C TYR A 136 -7.29 2.28 4.69
N ILE A 137 -6.61 1.14 4.80
CA ILE A 137 -5.29 0.90 4.25
C ILE A 137 -5.42 -0.21 3.21
N ARG A 138 -4.99 0.05 1.97
CA ARG A 138 -4.98 -0.89 0.86
C ARG A 138 -3.56 -1.20 0.41
N PRO A 139 -2.89 -2.21 1.00
CA PRO A 139 -1.70 -2.80 0.41
C PRO A 139 -2.08 -3.67 -0.79
N PHE A 140 -1.30 -3.63 -1.86
CA PHE A 140 -1.49 -4.49 -3.03
C PHE A 140 -0.17 -4.73 -3.75
N ILE A 141 -0.09 -5.86 -4.45
CA ILE A 141 1.06 -6.26 -5.25
C ILE A 141 0.54 -6.62 -6.65
N PHE A 142 1.22 -6.18 -7.68
CA PHE A 142 0.90 -6.55 -9.05
C PHE A 142 2.16 -6.75 -9.90
N ALA A 143 2.04 -7.59 -10.92
CA ALA A 143 3.08 -7.89 -11.89
C ALA A 143 3.14 -6.79 -12.94
N ASP A 144 4.26 -6.07 -13.03
CA ASP A 144 4.44 -4.93 -13.94
C ASP A 144 5.38 -5.22 -15.11
N GLU A 145 5.92 -6.43 -15.22
CA GLU A 145 6.78 -6.84 -16.34
C GLU A 145 6.05 -6.70 -17.68
N ALA A 146 6.69 -6.08 -18.66
CA ALA A 146 6.20 -5.98 -20.04
C ALA A 146 6.44 -7.29 -20.78
N PHE A 147 5.52 -8.25 -20.69
CA PHE A 147 5.66 -9.58 -21.27
C PHE A 147 4.30 -10.26 -21.51
N LEU A 148 4.04 -10.70 -22.76
CA LEU A 148 2.78 -11.35 -23.14
C LEU A 148 2.78 -12.89 -23.05
N GLY A 149 3.89 -13.50 -22.65
CA GLY A 149 3.95 -14.96 -22.48
C GLY A 149 3.35 -15.40 -21.13
N VAL A 150 2.78 -16.62 -21.10
CA VAL A 150 2.15 -17.19 -19.89
C VAL A 150 3.21 -17.79 -18.96
N ARG A 151 3.65 -17.03 -18.00
CA ARG A 151 4.52 -17.45 -16.90
C ARG A 151 4.40 -16.48 -15.72
N ARG A 152 4.97 -16.82 -14.58
CA ARG A 152 5.12 -15.85 -13.48
C ARG A 152 5.96 -14.65 -13.94
N SER A 153 5.62 -13.47 -13.48
CA SER A 153 6.40 -12.26 -13.74
C SER A 153 7.77 -12.30 -13.04
N ASN A 154 8.74 -11.56 -13.59
CA ASN A 154 10.04 -11.35 -12.96
C ASN A 154 10.10 -10.03 -12.19
N THR A 155 9.18 -9.11 -12.46
CA THR A 155 9.12 -7.81 -11.77
C THR A 155 7.74 -7.54 -11.22
N TYR A 156 7.68 -6.89 -10.06
CA TYR A 156 6.44 -6.53 -9.35
C TYR A 156 6.57 -5.18 -8.70
N LYS A 157 5.42 -4.56 -8.44
CA LYS A 157 5.30 -3.42 -7.52
C LYS A 157 4.47 -3.79 -6.32
N PHE A 158 4.96 -3.43 -5.13
CA PHE A 158 4.19 -3.40 -3.91
C PHE A 158 3.80 -1.95 -3.62
N MET A 159 2.53 -1.70 -3.45
CA MET A 159 2.01 -0.36 -3.19
C MET A 159 1.05 -0.36 -2.01
N ILE A 160 0.95 0.80 -1.35
CA ILE A 160 -0.04 1.05 -0.32
C ILE A 160 -0.70 2.40 -0.60
N ILE A 161 -2.02 2.41 -0.62
CA ILE A 161 -2.84 3.64 -0.68
C ILE A 161 -3.77 3.69 0.52
N LEU A 162 -4.16 4.91 0.92
CA LEU A 162 -5.00 5.16 2.09
C LEU A 162 -6.27 5.89 1.68
N SER A 163 -7.39 5.55 2.33
CA SER A 163 -8.70 6.18 2.10
C SER A 163 -9.41 6.42 3.45
N PRO A 164 -9.79 7.64 3.79
CA PRO A 164 -10.55 7.93 5.00
C PRO A 164 -11.97 7.37 4.96
#